data_aad11d1fb3b39bbf6ecb9c6a52a01bc7
#
_entry.id   aad11d1fb3b39bbf6ecb9c6a52a01bc7
#
_cell.length_a   1.000
_cell.length_b   1.000
_cell.length_c   1.000
_cell.angle_alpha   90.00
_cell.angle_beta   90.00
_cell.angle_gamma   90.00
#
_symmetry.space_group_name_H-M   'P 1'
#
loop_
_entity.id
_entity.type
_entity.pdbx_description
1 polymer ?
#
loop_
_entity_poly.entity_id
_entity_poly.type
_entity_poly.pdbx_seq_one_letter_code
_entity_poly.pdbx_strand_id
1 'polypeptide(L)'
;DVRIKNIEIKKVYPSELVVKIEESKPYSYLRQGNNFYVINDVGEIFAYIDEISNKNLPIIDAANKDDLEDILQVLSNIKNENFFSNISEIKKVKSDYEILLNDGTLIKTSIVVNHTKYENCFKLYQSLISENKKVEYIDLRFKDINLKERDLSQTNLEGKDGRDLK
;
A
#
# COMPACT_ATOMS: atom_id res chain seq x y z
N ASP A 1 18.85 2.33 17.87
CA ASP A 1 18.89 2.66 16.45
C ASP A 1 17.62 2.07 15.80
N VAL A 2 16.79 2.88 15.19
CA VAL A 2 15.52 2.47 14.55
C VAL A 2 15.70 1.44 13.41
N ARG A 3 16.93 1.27 12.92
CA ARG A 3 17.28 0.22 11.95
C ARG A 3 17.40 -1.16 12.57
N ILE A 4 17.39 -1.26 13.89
CA ILE A 4 17.47 -2.54 14.61
C ILE A 4 16.10 -2.84 15.21
N LYS A 5 15.47 -3.91 14.71
CA LYS A 5 14.16 -4.37 15.18
C LYS A 5 14.27 -5.18 16.48
N ASN A 6 15.30 -6.05 16.56
CA ASN A 6 15.50 -6.91 17.72
C ASN A 6 16.99 -7.28 17.89
N ILE A 7 17.42 -7.49 19.12
CA ILE A 7 18.75 -7.98 19.46
C ILE A 7 18.59 -9.13 20.45
N GLU A 8 19.06 -10.31 20.08
CA GLU A 8 19.19 -11.46 20.97
C GLU A 8 20.65 -11.70 21.32
N ILE A 9 20.97 -11.76 22.63
CA ILE A 9 22.31 -12.02 23.11
C ILE A 9 22.31 -13.36 23.85
N LYS A 10 23.11 -14.32 23.37
CA LYS A 10 23.26 -15.63 23.96
C LYS A 10 24.70 -15.85 24.39
N LYS A 11 24.92 -16.19 25.67
CA LYS A 11 26.21 -16.61 26.18
C LYS A 11 26.34 -18.11 26.03
N VAL A 12 27.38 -18.56 25.34
CA VAL A 12 27.72 -19.97 25.14
C VAL A 12 29.03 -20.23 25.92
N TYR A 13 28.94 -21.07 26.95
CA TYR A 13 30.10 -21.42 27.76
C TYR A 13 31.11 -22.25 26.93
N PRO A 14 32.47 -22.07 27.18
CA PRO A 14 33.06 -21.29 28.27
C PRO A 14 33.28 -19.81 27.96
N SER A 15 33.36 -19.34 26.72
CA SER A 15 33.84 -17.99 26.41
C SER A 15 33.24 -17.37 25.12
N GLU A 16 32.14 -17.88 24.61
CA GLU A 16 31.52 -17.36 23.39
C GLU A 16 30.28 -16.51 23.69
N LEU A 17 30.12 -15.40 22.96
CA LEU A 17 28.96 -14.53 22.98
C LEU A 17 28.38 -14.50 21.57
N VAL A 18 27.16 -15.03 21.40
CA VAL A 18 26.42 -14.97 20.15
C VAL A 18 25.45 -13.81 20.19
N VAL A 19 25.61 -12.85 19.27
CA VAL A 19 24.70 -11.70 19.09
C VAL A 19 23.96 -11.90 17.78
N LYS A 20 22.64 -11.99 17.86
CA LYS A 20 21.76 -12.06 16.70
C LYS A 20 21.00 -10.73 16.58
N ILE A 21 21.15 -10.07 15.45
CA ILE A 21 20.52 -8.79 15.15
C ILE A 21 19.46 -9.01 14.06
N GLU A 22 18.26 -8.55 14.32
CA GLU A 22 17.19 -8.45 13.33
C GLU A 22 17.04 -6.97 12.93
N GLU A 23 17.21 -6.69 11.64
CA GLU A 23 17.12 -5.33 11.10
C GLU A 23 15.69 -4.98 10.73
N SER A 24 15.31 -3.72 10.91
CA SER A 24 14.06 -3.14 10.38
C SER A 24 14.09 -3.16 8.85
N LYS A 25 12.95 -3.49 8.25
CA LYS A 25 12.81 -3.51 6.79
C LYS A 25 11.98 -2.33 6.31
N PRO A 26 12.29 -1.77 5.13
CA PRO A 26 11.41 -0.79 4.49
C PRO A 26 10.02 -1.38 4.28
N TYR A 27 8.99 -0.65 4.74
CA TYR A 27 7.60 -1.08 4.63
C TYR A 27 6.81 -0.18 3.67
N SER A 28 6.96 1.14 3.80
CA SER A 28 6.28 2.11 2.94
C SER A 28 7.03 3.45 2.91
N TYR A 29 6.63 4.30 1.97
CA TYR A 29 7.01 5.70 1.97
C TYR A 29 5.92 6.51 2.68
N LEU A 30 6.31 7.35 3.63
CA LEU A 30 5.43 8.33 4.27
C LEU A 30 5.59 9.67 3.56
N ARG A 31 4.52 10.20 2.98
CA ARG A 31 4.49 11.54 2.41
C ARG A 31 4.13 12.57 3.49
N GLN A 32 5.03 13.53 3.71
CA GLN A 32 4.79 14.70 4.59
C GLN A 32 5.09 15.98 3.81
N GLY A 33 4.06 16.64 3.31
CA GLY A 33 4.21 17.76 2.40
C GLY A 33 4.92 17.35 1.11
N ASN A 34 6.07 17.96 0.83
CA ASN A 34 6.87 17.63 -0.36
C ASN A 34 7.97 16.58 -0.08
N ASN A 35 8.08 16.08 1.13
CA ASN A 35 9.13 15.14 1.52
C ASN A 35 8.58 13.71 1.62
N PHE A 36 9.45 12.76 1.29
CA PHE A 36 9.18 11.34 1.43
C PHE A 36 10.20 10.71 2.37
N TYR A 37 9.69 9.99 3.35
CA TYR A 37 10.48 9.25 4.32
C TYR A 37 10.22 7.76 4.19
N VAL A 38 11.23 6.95 4.43
CA VAL A 38 11.04 5.50 4.49
C VAL A 38 10.71 5.12 5.91
N ILE A 39 9.60 4.41 6.09
CA ILE A 39 9.15 3.92 7.39
C ILE A 39 9.11 2.40 7.43
N ASN A 40 9.25 1.87 8.65
CA ASN A 40 9.05 0.45 8.94
C ASN A 40 7.55 0.13 9.17
N ASP A 41 7.26 -1.13 9.49
CA ASP A 41 5.91 -1.66 9.72
C ASP A 41 5.21 -1.10 10.98
N VAL A 42 5.93 -0.39 11.84
CA VAL A 42 5.39 0.32 13.01
C VAL A 42 5.34 1.84 12.83
N GLY A 43 5.70 2.36 11.66
CA GLY A 43 5.61 3.79 11.32
C GLY A 43 6.81 4.63 11.75
N GLU A 44 7.92 4.01 12.16
CA GLU A 44 9.14 4.75 12.50
C GLU A 44 9.95 5.08 11.24
N ILE A 45 10.35 6.33 11.11
CA ILE A 45 11.25 6.77 10.04
C ILE A 45 12.64 6.22 10.31
N PHE A 46 13.20 5.44 9.37
CA PHE A 46 14.52 4.86 9.54
C PHE A 46 15.49 5.13 8.37
N ALA A 47 15.01 5.68 7.27
CA ALA A 47 15.85 6.09 6.15
C ALA A 47 15.20 7.23 5.36
N TYR A 48 16.02 7.91 4.56
CA TYR A 48 15.55 8.85 3.55
C TYR A 48 15.42 8.14 2.20
N ILE A 49 14.58 8.67 1.30
CA ILE A 49 14.29 8.05 0.00
C ILE A 49 15.55 7.80 -0.83
N ASP A 50 16.54 8.70 -0.75
CA ASP A 50 17.79 8.62 -1.51
C ASP A 50 18.69 7.45 -1.09
N GLU A 51 18.46 6.87 0.11
CA GLU A 51 19.23 5.75 0.64
C GLU A 51 18.68 4.38 0.21
N ILE A 52 17.46 4.35 -0.33
CA ILE A 52 16.78 3.10 -0.70
C ILE A 52 16.35 3.17 -2.16
N SER A 53 17.23 2.75 -3.06
CA SER A 53 16.93 2.65 -4.47
C SER A 53 15.97 1.48 -4.77
N ASN A 54 14.94 1.76 -5.59
CA ASN A 54 14.13 0.79 -6.35
C ASN A 54 13.32 -0.26 -5.57
N LYS A 55 12.64 0.12 -4.47
CA LYS A 55 11.59 -0.75 -3.93
C LYS A 55 10.23 -0.17 -4.30
N ASN A 56 9.40 -0.98 -4.95
CA ASN A 56 7.98 -0.70 -5.14
C ASN A 56 7.26 -0.79 -3.79
N LEU A 57 7.41 0.27 -2.98
CA LEU A 57 6.74 0.39 -1.71
C LEU A 57 5.54 1.32 -1.86
N PRO A 58 4.41 1.04 -1.19
CA PRO A 58 3.27 1.92 -1.22
C PRO A 58 3.59 3.28 -0.58
N ILE A 59 2.95 4.33 -1.07
CA ILE A 59 3.00 5.66 -0.47
C ILE A 59 1.85 5.77 0.52
N ILE A 60 2.15 6.13 1.75
CA ILE A 60 1.17 6.52 2.76
C ILE A 60 1.03 8.03 2.76
N ASP A 61 -0.18 8.52 2.55
CA ASP A 61 -0.55 9.93 2.70
C ASP A 61 -1.35 10.11 3.99
N ALA A 62 -0.65 10.49 5.06
CA ALA A 62 -1.24 10.68 6.38
C ALA A 62 -1.09 12.13 6.83
N ALA A 63 -2.19 12.75 7.25
CA ALA A 63 -2.20 14.14 7.71
C ALA A 63 -1.57 14.32 9.11
N ASN A 64 -1.62 13.27 9.93
CA ASN A 64 -1.11 13.25 11.30
C ASN A 64 -0.74 11.83 11.74
N LYS A 65 -0.28 11.69 12.98
CA LYS A 65 0.17 10.40 13.52
C LYS A 65 -0.97 9.39 13.67
N ASP A 66 -2.14 9.81 14.10
CA ASP A 66 -3.29 8.93 14.29
C ASP A 66 -3.75 8.35 12.95
N ASP A 67 -3.76 9.18 11.89
CA ASP A 67 -4.04 8.71 10.53
C ASP A 67 -3.01 7.70 10.04
N LEU A 68 -1.72 7.90 10.37
CA LEU A 68 -0.66 6.95 10.05
C LEU A 68 -0.87 5.60 10.75
N GLU A 69 -1.17 5.62 12.05
CA GLU A 69 -1.42 4.40 12.83
C GLU A 69 -2.62 3.61 12.28
N ASP A 70 -3.72 4.30 11.98
CA ASP A 70 -4.90 3.72 11.34
C ASP A 70 -4.58 3.09 9.98
N ILE A 71 -3.83 3.79 9.12
CA ILE A 71 -3.44 3.30 7.80
C ILE A 71 -2.54 2.07 7.93
N LEU A 72 -1.59 2.06 8.85
CA LEU A 72 -0.74 0.90 9.12
C LEU A 72 -1.56 -0.29 9.59
N GLN A 73 -2.61 -0.06 10.42
CA GLN A 73 -3.54 -1.11 10.80
C GLN A 73 -4.30 -1.67 9.59
N VAL A 74 -4.78 -0.83 8.68
CA VAL A 74 -5.43 -1.26 7.42
C VAL A 74 -4.46 -2.11 6.59
N LEU A 75 -3.24 -1.63 6.35
CA LEU A 75 -2.22 -2.35 5.58
C LEU A 75 -1.82 -3.67 6.24
N SER A 76 -1.79 -3.73 7.57
CA SER A 76 -1.46 -4.95 8.32
C SER A 76 -2.44 -6.11 8.10
N ASN A 77 -3.67 -5.81 7.64
CA ASN A 77 -4.67 -6.80 7.23
C ASN A 77 -4.44 -7.36 5.82
N ILE A 78 -3.58 -6.73 5.01
CA ILE A 78 -3.23 -7.20 3.67
C ILE A 78 -2.01 -8.10 3.78
N LYS A 79 -2.25 -9.41 3.95
CA LYS A 79 -1.18 -10.41 4.17
C LYS A 79 -0.56 -10.95 2.89
N ASN A 80 -1.25 -10.79 1.77
CA ASN A 80 -0.78 -11.28 0.47
C ASN A 80 0.28 -10.33 -0.08
N GLU A 81 1.52 -10.80 -0.23
CA GLU A 81 2.65 -10.00 -0.71
C GLU A 81 2.44 -9.46 -2.13
N ASN A 82 1.80 -10.25 -3.01
CA ASN A 82 1.48 -9.81 -4.37
C ASN A 82 0.42 -8.70 -4.36
N PHE A 83 -0.55 -8.77 -3.46
CA PHE A 83 -1.52 -7.70 -3.29
C PHE A 83 -0.84 -6.44 -2.77
N PHE A 84 -0.05 -6.57 -1.72
CA PHE A 84 0.68 -5.46 -1.11
C PHE A 84 1.60 -4.74 -2.12
N SER A 85 2.35 -5.50 -2.93
CA SER A 85 3.25 -4.95 -3.96
C SER A 85 2.51 -4.26 -5.13
N ASN A 86 1.21 -4.50 -5.28
CA ASN A 86 0.36 -3.80 -6.25
C ASN A 86 -0.19 -2.47 -5.72
N ILE A 87 -0.01 -2.16 -4.44
CA ILE A 87 -0.46 -0.90 -3.87
C ILE A 87 0.51 0.22 -4.27
N SER A 88 -0.02 1.26 -4.89
CA SER A 88 0.70 2.49 -5.21
C SER A 88 0.61 3.51 -4.08
N GLU A 89 -0.61 3.77 -3.60
CA GLU A 89 -0.87 4.78 -2.58
C GLU A 89 -2.02 4.36 -1.66
N ILE A 90 -1.97 4.76 -0.41
CA ILE A 90 -3.08 4.69 0.52
C ILE A 90 -3.23 6.01 1.25
N LYS A 91 -4.48 6.45 1.40
CA LYS A 91 -4.84 7.67 2.13
C LYS A 91 -6.14 7.51 2.90
N LYS A 92 -6.31 8.34 3.93
CA LYS A 92 -7.57 8.49 4.65
C LYS A 92 -8.48 9.48 3.92
N VAL A 93 -9.76 9.12 3.75
CA VAL A 93 -10.79 9.97 3.15
C VAL A 93 -11.98 9.99 4.10
N LYS A 94 -12.14 11.06 4.86
CA LYS A 94 -13.12 11.19 5.95
C LYS A 94 -12.88 10.11 7.02
N SER A 95 -13.83 9.18 7.19
CA SER A 95 -13.76 8.05 8.13
C SER A 95 -13.24 6.76 7.51
N ASP A 96 -13.02 6.74 6.19
CA ASP A 96 -12.67 5.56 5.42
C ASP A 96 -11.28 5.71 4.80
N TYR A 97 -10.85 4.69 4.05
CA TYR A 97 -9.54 4.66 3.39
C TYR A 97 -9.68 4.33 1.91
N GLU A 98 -8.84 4.93 1.10
CA GLU A 98 -8.70 4.65 -0.33
C GLU A 98 -7.32 4.08 -0.60
N ILE A 99 -7.27 2.89 -1.21
CA ILE A 99 -6.06 2.22 -1.67
C ILE A 99 -6.06 2.28 -3.19
N LEU A 100 -5.07 2.94 -3.77
CA LEU A 100 -4.86 3.01 -5.21
C LEU A 100 -3.88 1.89 -5.61
N LEU A 101 -4.27 1.06 -6.57
CA LEU A 101 -3.39 0.06 -7.16
C LEU A 101 -2.58 0.62 -8.33
N ASN A 102 -1.49 -0.06 -8.71
CA ASN A 102 -0.58 0.36 -9.77
C ASN A 102 -1.25 0.49 -11.16
N ASP A 103 -2.35 -0.20 -11.40
CA ASP A 103 -3.14 -0.11 -12.65
C ASP A 103 -4.23 0.98 -12.61
N GLY A 104 -4.33 1.72 -11.50
CA GLY A 104 -5.31 2.76 -11.28
C GLY A 104 -6.65 2.26 -10.75
N THR A 105 -6.79 0.99 -10.36
CA THR A 105 -7.95 0.47 -9.64
C THR A 105 -8.01 1.06 -8.25
N LEU A 106 -9.17 1.58 -7.83
CA LEU A 106 -9.37 2.15 -6.50
C LEU A 106 -10.08 1.14 -5.58
N ILE A 107 -9.49 0.85 -4.42
CA ILE A 107 -10.13 0.04 -3.38
C ILE A 107 -10.59 0.97 -2.26
N LYS A 108 -11.91 0.99 -2.02
CA LYS A 108 -12.51 1.71 -0.89
C LYS A 108 -12.66 0.76 0.29
N THR A 109 -12.13 1.13 1.44
CA THR A 109 -12.07 0.26 2.60
C THR A 109 -12.30 1.03 3.90
N SER A 110 -12.41 0.32 5.01
CA SER A 110 -12.50 0.90 6.35
C SER A 110 -11.64 0.10 7.33
N ILE A 111 -11.38 0.66 8.50
CA ILE A 111 -10.51 0.05 9.52
C ILE A 111 -11.03 -1.30 10.05
N VAL A 112 -12.33 -1.57 9.92
CA VAL A 112 -12.95 -2.82 10.37
C VAL A 112 -12.89 -3.96 9.35
N VAL A 113 -12.39 -3.70 8.14
CA VAL A 113 -12.26 -4.72 7.10
C VAL A 113 -11.13 -5.68 7.49
N ASN A 114 -11.48 -6.96 7.59
CA ASN A 114 -10.55 -7.99 8.01
C ASN A 114 -9.74 -8.58 6.86
N HIS A 115 -8.69 -9.29 7.20
CA HIS A 115 -7.80 -10.00 6.28
C HIS A 115 -8.54 -10.88 5.25
N THR A 116 -9.53 -11.69 5.68
CA THR A 116 -10.26 -12.60 4.77
C THR A 116 -10.95 -11.84 3.64
N LYS A 117 -11.47 -10.64 3.93
CA LYS A 117 -12.12 -9.82 2.92
C LYS A 117 -11.14 -9.23 1.92
N TYR A 118 -9.93 -8.87 2.35
CA TYR A 118 -8.86 -8.47 1.44
C TYR A 118 -8.39 -9.63 0.55
N GLU A 119 -8.28 -10.85 1.08
CA GLU A 119 -7.96 -12.02 0.27
C GLU A 119 -9.01 -12.30 -0.80
N ASN A 120 -10.29 -12.20 -0.46
CA ASN A 120 -11.38 -12.38 -1.41
C ASN A 120 -11.40 -11.25 -2.47
N CYS A 121 -11.14 -10.01 -2.06
CA CYS A 121 -10.98 -8.87 -2.95
C CYS A 121 -9.86 -9.13 -3.98
N PHE A 122 -8.71 -9.58 -3.53
CA PHE A 122 -7.57 -9.82 -4.41
C PHE A 122 -7.83 -10.96 -5.40
N LYS A 123 -8.45 -12.05 -4.96
CA LYS A 123 -8.88 -13.14 -5.86
C LYS A 123 -9.86 -12.66 -6.92
N LEU A 124 -10.85 -11.86 -6.53
CA LEU A 124 -11.81 -11.27 -7.46
C LEU A 124 -11.11 -10.35 -8.45
N TYR A 125 -10.24 -9.45 -7.97
CA TYR A 125 -9.45 -8.55 -8.81
C TYR A 125 -8.61 -9.33 -9.84
N GLN A 126 -7.89 -10.38 -9.41
CA GLN A 126 -7.08 -11.21 -10.31
C GLN A 126 -7.94 -11.91 -11.37
N SER A 127 -9.13 -12.40 -11.03
CA SER A 127 -10.06 -13.01 -11.99
C SER A 127 -10.49 -12.00 -13.05
N LEU A 128 -10.84 -10.79 -12.65
CA LEU A 128 -11.27 -9.73 -13.58
C LEU A 128 -10.13 -9.33 -14.52
N ILE A 129 -8.93 -9.16 -14.01
CA ILE A 129 -7.75 -8.84 -14.84
C ILE A 129 -7.43 -9.97 -15.83
N SER A 130 -7.55 -11.24 -15.42
CA SER A 130 -7.36 -12.39 -16.31
C SER A 130 -8.38 -12.46 -17.45
N GLU A 131 -9.56 -11.90 -17.24
CA GLU A 131 -10.60 -11.73 -18.25
C GLU A 131 -10.45 -10.45 -19.11
N ASN A 132 -9.32 -9.72 -18.96
CA ASN A 132 -9.05 -8.42 -19.58
C ASN A 132 -10.07 -7.32 -19.22
N LYS A 133 -10.74 -7.45 -18.09
CA LYS A 133 -11.64 -6.43 -17.57
C LYS A 133 -10.84 -5.38 -16.80
N LYS A 134 -11.14 -4.10 -17.05
CA LYS A 134 -10.57 -3.00 -16.27
C LYS A 134 -11.54 -2.62 -15.17
N VAL A 135 -11.02 -2.55 -13.96
CA VAL A 135 -11.79 -2.19 -12.76
C VAL A 135 -11.60 -0.70 -12.48
N GLU A 136 -12.69 0.00 -12.22
CA GLU A 136 -12.64 1.39 -11.77
C GLU A 136 -12.45 1.44 -10.26
N TYR A 137 -13.34 0.74 -9.52
CA TYR A 137 -13.19 0.60 -8.07
C TYR A 137 -13.76 -0.72 -7.54
N ILE A 138 -13.28 -1.12 -6.35
CA ILE A 138 -13.82 -2.19 -5.52
C ILE A 138 -14.12 -1.59 -4.14
N ASP A 139 -15.34 -1.78 -3.62
CA ASP A 139 -15.76 -1.25 -2.33
C ASP A 139 -15.94 -2.38 -1.31
N LEU A 140 -15.11 -2.37 -0.26
CA LEU A 140 -15.08 -3.37 0.80
C LEU A 140 -15.82 -2.94 2.08
N ARG A 141 -16.38 -1.74 2.14
CA ARG A 141 -16.99 -1.18 3.35
C ARG A 141 -18.33 -1.82 3.70
N PHE A 142 -18.98 -2.44 2.73
CA PHE A 142 -20.28 -3.10 2.91
C PHE A 142 -20.12 -4.59 3.19
N LYS A 143 -21.21 -5.28 3.58
CA LYS A 143 -21.19 -6.72 3.80
C LYS A 143 -20.65 -7.49 2.61
N ASP A 144 -21.16 -7.17 1.42
CA ASP A 144 -20.73 -7.76 0.15
C ASP A 144 -19.68 -6.87 -0.53
N ILE A 145 -18.85 -7.47 -1.38
CA ILE A 145 -17.88 -6.75 -2.19
C ILE A 145 -18.62 -6.14 -3.38
N ASN A 146 -18.65 -4.82 -3.48
CA ASN A 146 -19.21 -4.11 -4.63
C ASN A 146 -18.07 -3.68 -5.55
N LEU A 147 -18.28 -3.75 -6.86
CA LEU A 147 -17.31 -3.33 -7.85
C LEU A 147 -17.95 -2.55 -8.98
N LYS A 148 -17.16 -1.74 -9.65
CA LYS A 148 -17.51 -1.09 -10.91
C LYS A 148 -16.40 -1.33 -11.91
N GLU A 149 -16.76 -1.86 -13.07
CA GLU A 149 -15.86 -1.98 -14.21
C GLU A 149 -15.68 -0.61 -14.88
N ARG A 150 -14.48 -0.34 -15.40
CA ARG A 150 -14.21 0.89 -16.16
C ARG A 150 -14.79 0.77 -17.55
N ASP A 151 -15.66 1.69 -17.93
CA ASP A 151 -16.21 1.77 -19.28
C ASP A 151 -15.13 2.32 -20.23
N LEU A 152 -14.68 1.50 -21.17
CA LEU A 152 -13.66 1.86 -22.16
C LEU A 152 -14.23 2.68 -23.34
N SER A 153 -15.54 2.86 -23.42
CA SER A 153 -16.20 3.55 -24.53
C SER A 153 -16.00 5.09 -24.51
N GLN A 154 -15.59 5.66 -23.36
CA GLN A 154 -15.43 7.11 -23.21
C GLN A 154 -14.03 7.66 -23.51
N THR A 155 -13.01 6.82 -23.72
CA THR A 155 -11.63 7.27 -23.89
C THR A 155 -11.30 7.76 -25.32
N ASN A 156 -12.23 7.67 -26.27
CA ASN A 156 -11.98 8.01 -27.69
C ASN A 156 -12.49 9.40 -28.12
N LEU A 157 -12.96 10.25 -27.21
CA LEU A 157 -13.55 11.55 -27.60
C LEU A 157 -12.66 12.78 -27.35
N GLU A 158 -11.50 12.65 -26.71
CA GLU A 158 -10.63 13.81 -26.45
C GLU A 158 -9.42 13.95 -27.41
N GLY A 159 -9.38 13.21 -28.50
CA GLY A 159 -8.26 13.16 -29.44
C GLY A 159 -8.52 13.75 -30.83
N LYS A 160 -9.62 14.46 -31.06
CA LYS A 160 -9.89 15.11 -32.36
C LYS A 160 -10.43 16.53 -32.16
N ASP A 161 -9.54 17.44 -31.87
CA ASP A 161 -9.78 18.82 -32.29
C ASP A 161 -8.46 19.58 -32.51
N GLY A 162 -8.31 20.15 -33.67
CA GLY A 162 -7.42 21.28 -33.88
C GLY A 162 -6.11 21.06 -34.63
N ARG A 163 -6.15 20.65 -35.90
CA ARG A 163 -5.20 21.22 -36.88
C ARG A 163 -5.81 21.20 -38.29
N ASP A 164 -6.61 22.21 -38.57
CA ASP A 164 -6.77 22.77 -39.88
C ASP A 164 -6.88 24.29 -39.71
N LEU A 165 -5.77 24.98 -39.90
CA LEU A 165 -5.78 26.39 -40.29
C LEU A 165 -4.65 26.62 -41.28
N LYS A 166 -5.06 27.05 -42.39
CA LYS A 166 -4.39 27.62 -43.54
C LYS A 166 -3.25 28.58 -43.18
#